data_2232963b9e9e5719f1325ae1b13fcf19
#
_entry.id   2232963b9e9e5719f1325ae1b13fcf19
#
_cell.length_a   1.000
_cell.length_b   1.000
_cell.length_c   1.000
_cell.angle_alpha   90.00
_cell.angle_beta   90.00
_cell.angle_gamma   90.00
#
_symmetry.space_group_name_H-M   'P 1'
#
loop_
_entity.id
_entity.type
_entity.pdbx_description
1 polymer ?
#
loop_
_entity_poly.entity_id
_entity_poly.type
_entity_poly.pdbx_seq_one_letter_code
_entity_poly.pdbx_strand_id
1 'polypeptide(L)'
;MKDNKKQNIFKKHKVLTVIGVLVILAIIGGASSGSKSTGSTATKDTTSSKSATTPMTKLNQPANDGKFQFTVTSVKCGQPSVSSADGYITKTAQGQYCLVNITANNIGDQSQTLDSTSQYLYDSSNKKYSSDDEATIDISPTDNTFFNAINPGNTVSGTVVFDLPKGVTPTVAELHDSALSGGVKVSLQ
;
A
#
# COMPACT_ATOMS: atom_id res chain seq x y z
N MET A 1 49.62 5.77 15.86
CA MET A 1 49.20 5.86 14.46
C MET A 1 47.77 5.39 14.33
N LYS A 2 46.83 6.24 14.72
CA LYS A 2 45.37 6.07 14.47
C LYS A 2 44.87 7.48 14.28
N ASP A 3 44.08 7.68 13.21
CA ASP A 3 43.29 8.83 12.85
C ASP A 3 43.60 9.42 11.47
N ASN A 4 43.03 8.76 10.44
CA ASN A 4 42.85 9.44 9.15
C ASN A 4 41.78 8.78 8.26
N LYS A 5 40.74 8.15 8.83
CA LYS A 5 39.70 7.50 8.02
C LYS A 5 38.29 8.14 8.11
N LYS A 6 38.12 9.22 8.86
CA LYS A 6 36.79 9.85 9.07
C LYS A 6 36.51 11.14 8.31
N GLN A 7 37.47 11.69 7.55
CA GLN A 7 37.27 12.98 6.90
C GLN A 7 36.82 12.95 5.44
N ASN A 8 36.75 11.79 4.79
CA ASN A 8 36.46 11.72 3.36
C ASN A 8 34.99 11.50 2.99
N ILE A 9 34.11 11.30 3.98
CA ILE A 9 32.68 11.04 3.70
C ILE A 9 31.90 12.35 3.48
N PHE A 10 32.31 13.45 4.11
CA PHE A 10 31.60 14.73 4.01
C PHE A 10 31.86 15.52 2.74
N LYS A 11 32.90 15.20 1.95
CA LYS A 11 33.20 15.92 0.70
C LYS A 11 32.41 15.43 -0.52
N LYS A 12 31.85 14.20 -0.48
CA LYS A 12 31.11 13.63 -1.62
C LYS A 12 29.66 14.11 -1.75
N HIS A 13 29.06 14.62 -0.68
CA HIS A 13 27.64 15.02 -0.70
C HIS A 13 27.36 16.48 -1.04
N LYS A 14 28.38 17.36 -1.04
CA LYS A 14 28.20 18.76 -1.41
C LYS A 14 28.00 18.99 -2.92
N VAL A 15 28.47 18.07 -3.75
CA VAL A 15 28.34 18.21 -5.21
C VAL A 15 26.96 17.77 -5.71
N LEU A 16 26.32 16.82 -5.03
CA LEU A 16 24.96 16.36 -5.38
C LEU A 16 23.87 17.37 -5.00
N THR A 17 24.07 18.19 -3.98
CA THR A 17 23.08 19.18 -3.54
C THR A 17 23.03 20.41 -4.46
N VAL A 18 24.12 20.74 -5.15
CA VAL A 18 24.19 21.89 -6.07
C VAL A 18 23.54 21.58 -7.42
N ILE A 19 23.56 20.32 -7.86
CA ILE A 19 22.94 19.93 -9.14
C ILE A 19 21.40 19.86 -9.02
N GLY A 20 20.85 19.55 -7.83
CA GLY A 20 19.41 19.50 -7.61
C GLY A 20 18.72 20.87 -7.62
N VAL A 21 19.42 21.95 -7.30
CA VAL A 21 18.84 23.32 -7.23
C VAL A 21 18.81 24.01 -8.60
N LEU A 22 19.68 23.62 -9.53
CA LEU A 22 19.76 24.26 -10.87
C LEU A 22 18.70 23.76 -11.87
N VAL A 23 18.02 22.65 -11.61
CA VAL A 23 16.99 22.12 -12.51
C VAL A 23 15.61 22.76 -12.27
N ILE A 24 15.39 23.43 -11.13
CA ILE A 24 14.07 24.00 -10.76
C ILE A 24 13.86 25.43 -11.31
N LEU A 25 14.89 26.12 -11.80
CA LEU A 25 14.82 27.51 -12.25
C LEU A 25 14.61 27.74 -13.74
N ALA A 26 14.41 26.70 -14.55
CA ALA A 26 14.32 26.82 -16.02
C ALA A 26 12.89 26.76 -16.59
N ILE A 27 11.81 26.79 -15.79
CA ILE A 27 10.43 26.64 -16.29
C ILE A 27 9.53 27.86 -16.01
N ILE A 28 10.09 29.05 -15.81
CA ILE A 28 9.28 30.27 -15.74
C ILE A 28 9.83 31.30 -16.71
N GLY A 29 9.28 31.33 -17.93
CA GLY A 29 9.57 32.38 -18.88
C GLY A 29 9.04 32.10 -20.28
N GLY A 30 7.83 32.53 -20.60
CA GLY A 30 7.29 32.49 -21.96
C GLY A 30 5.85 33.01 -22.01
N ALA A 31 5.70 34.32 -21.90
CA ALA A 31 4.40 34.97 -22.06
C ALA A 31 4.22 35.50 -23.48
N SER A 32 2.94 35.48 -23.90
CA SER A 32 2.31 36.45 -24.79
C SER A 32 2.49 36.32 -26.31
N SER A 33 1.40 36.03 -26.98
CA SER A 33 0.79 37.01 -27.92
C SER A 33 -0.59 36.54 -28.37
N GLY A 34 -1.49 37.49 -28.44
CA GLY A 34 -2.91 37.30 -28.65
C GLY A 34 -3.31 37.04 -30.11
N SER A 35 -4.49 36.50 -30.25
CA SER A 35 -5.34 36.69 -31.42
C SER A 35 -6.82 36.58 -31.05
N LYS A 36 -7.58 37.62 -31.37
CA LYS A 36 -9.02 37.70 -31.35
C LYS A 36 -9.62 36.79 -32.41
N SER A 37 -10.68 36.02 -32.06
CA SER A 37 -11.72 35.66 -33.00
C SER A 37 -12.99 35.19 -32.27
N THR A 38 -14.02 36.01 -32.36
CA THR A 38 -15.45 35.77 -32.66
C THR A 38 -16.15 34.52 -32.11
N GLY A 39 -17.24 34.80 -31.43
CA GLY A 39 -18.19 33.98 -30.75
C GLY A 39 -18.72 32.74 -31.48
N SER A 40 -18.99 31.74 -30.65
CA SER A 40 -20.02 30.76 -30.93
C SER A 40 -20.60 30.30 -29.60
N THR A 41 -21.89 30.46 -29.45
CA THR A 41 -22.72 30.04 -28.35
C THR A 41 -22.69 28.53 -28.28
N ALA A 42 -21.96 27.95 -27.31
CA ALA A 42 -22.02 26.52 -27.02
C ALA A 42 -22.76 26.31 -25.70
N THR A 43 -23.88 25.67 -25.81
CA THR A 43 -24.74 25.13 -24.79
C THR A 43 -23.94 24.45 -23.70
N LYS A 44 -24.18 24.87 -22.48
CA LYS A 44 -23.52 24.32 -21.27
C LYS A 44 -24.20 23.00 -20.92
N ASP A 45 -23.75 21.93 -21.54
CA ASP A 45 -24.06 20.59 -21.04
C ASP A 45 -23.27 20.35 -19.75
N THR A 46 -23.98 20.57 -18.65
CA THR A 46 -23.52 20.16 -17.33
C THR A 46 -23.67 18.64 -17.25
N THR A 47 -22.71 17.92 -17.80
CA THR A 47 -22.58 16.50 -17.52
C THR A 47 -22.10 16.38 -16.07
N SER A 48 -23.07 16.27 -15.16
CA SER A 48 -22.82 15.83 -13.78
C SER A 48 -22.20 14.44 -13.87
N SER A 49 -20.89 14.38 -13.77
CA SER A 49 -20.18 13.13 -13.59
C SER A 49 -20.62 12.56 -12.24
N LYS A 50 -21.67 11.76 -12.27
CA LYS A 50 -22.09 10.90 -11.16
C LYS A 50 -20.91 9.96 -10.94
N SER A 51 -20.10 10.24 -9.90
CA SER A 51 -19.08 9.33 -9.43
C SER A 51 -19.77 7.99 -9.20
N ALA A 52 -19.62 7.07 -10.12
CA ALA A 52 -20.09 5.71 -9.97
C ALA A 52 -19.25 5.11 -8.81
N THR A 53 -19.84 5.04 -7.63
CA THR A 53 -19.27 4.28 -6.52
C THR A 53 -19.22 2.83 -6.99
N THR A 54 -18.07 2.38 -7.44
CA THR A 54 -17.85 0.96 -7.77
C THR A 54 -18.28 0.15 -6.55
N PRO A 55 -19.17 -0.83 -6.69
CA PRO A 55 -19.60 -1.64 -5.55
C PRO A 55 -18.36 -2.25 -4.90
N MET A 56 -18.22 -2.07 -3.59
CA MET A 56 -17.11 -2.63 -2.83
C MET A 56 -17.18 -4.15 -2.91
N THR A 57 -16.06 -4.77 -3.25
CA THR A 57 -15.91 -6.23 -3.28
C THR A 57 -16.10 -6.80 -1.86
N LYS A 58 -16.51 -8.05 -1.73
CA LYS A 58 -16.75 -8.70 -0.43
C LYS A 58 -15.70 -9.78 -0.15
N LEU A 59 -15.72 -10.30 1.08
CA LEU A 59 -14.94 -11.48 1.45
C LEU A 59 -15.13 -12.61 0.44
N ASN A 60 -14.06 -13.34 0.15
CA ASN A 60 -14.00 -14.45 -0.80
C ASN A 60 -14.31 -14.06 -2.26
N GLN A 61 -14.29 -12.78 -2.57
CA GLN A 61 -14.42 -12.29 -3.94
C GLN A 61 -13.13 -11.62 -4.41
N PRO A 62 -12.72 -11.85 -5.67
CA PRO A 62 -11.51 -11.24 -6.21
C PRO A 62 -11.71 -9.73 -6.43
N ALA A 63 -10.66 -8.98 -6.14
CA ALA A 63 -10.58 -7.54 -6.33
C ALA A 63 -9.21 -7.17 -6.91
N ASN A 64 -9.16 -6.35 -7.96
CA ASN A 64 -7.92 -6.04 -8.65
C ASN A 64 -7.39 -4.67 -8.24
N ASP A 65 -6.10 -4.60 -7.96
CA ASP A 65 -5.34 -3.36 -7.89
C ASP A 65 -4.01 -3.54 -8.61
N GLY A 66 -3.77 -2.70 -9.61
CA GLY A 66 -2.56 -2.75 -10.41
C GLY A 66 -2.31 -4.11 -11.03
N LYS A 67 -1.24 -4.76 -10.61
CA LYS A 67 -0.77 -6.06 -11.12
C LYS A 67 -1.18 -7.25 -10.26
N PHE A 68 -1.92 -7.00 -9.19
CA PHE A 68 -2.42 -8.06 -8.32
C PHE A 68 -3.94 -8.16 -8.34
N GLN A 69 -4.40 -9.40 -8.32
CA GLN A 69 -5.76 -9.75 -7.95
C GLN A 69 -5.74 -10.30 -6.53
N PHE A 70 -6.42 -9.61 -5.64
CA PHE A 70 -6.52 -9.96 -4.23
C PHE A 70 -7.82 -10.68 -3.92
N THR A 71 -7.77 -11.59 -2.96
CA THR A 71 -8.96 -12.16 -2.32
C THR A 71 -8.71 -12.19 -0.81
N VAL A 72 -9.52 -11.46 -0.05
CA VAL A 72 -9.53 -11.58 1.42
C VAL A 72 -10.37 -12.81 1.76
N THR A 73 -9.74 -13.84 2.31
CA THR A 73 -10.40 -15.11 2.59
C THR A 73 -10.97 -15.20 3.99
N SER A 74 -10.32 -14.54 4.97
CA SER A 74 -10.84 -14.47 6.33
C SER A 74 -10.23 -13.32 7.12
N VAL A 75 -10.94 -12.91 8.18
CA VAL A 75 -10.47 -11.92 9.18
C VAL A 75 -10.75 -12.47 10.56
N LYS A 76 -9.72 -12.51 11.41
CA LYS A 76 -9.82 -12.96 12.79
C LYS A 76 -9.21 -11.92 13.72
N CYS A 77 -10.03 -11.18 14.45
CA CYS A 77 -9.63 -10.19 15.46
C CYS A 77 -9.71 -10.71 16.88
N GLY A 78 -9.29 -9.90 17.85
CA GLY A 78 -9.36 -10.21 19.28
C GLY A 78 -8.21 -11.08 19.77
N GLN A 79 -7.14 -11.23 19.00
CA GLN A 79 -5.99 -12.03 19.44
C GLN A 79 -5.08 -11.17 20.32
N PRO A 80 -4.78 -11.58 21.58
CA PRO A 80 -3.88 -10.83 22.47
C PRO A 80 -2.40 -10.96 22.03
N SER A 81 -2.09 -12.02 21.31
CA SER A 81 -0.73 -12.31 20.81
C SER A 81 -0.79 -13.16 19.56
N VAL A 82 0.31 -13.18 18.82
CA VAL A 82 0.58 -14.08 17.70
C VAL A 82 1.91 -14.77 17.93
N SER A 83 2.05 -15.99 17.44
CA SER A 83 3.29 -16.76 17.55
C SER A 83 3.71 -17.32 16.20
N SER A 84 5.02 -17.46 15.99
CA SER A 84 5.58 -18.18 14.87
C SER A 84 5.13 -19.64 14.85
N ALA A 85 5.13 -20.25 13.67
CA ALA A 85 4.73 -21.65 13.51
C ALA A 85 5.55 -22.63 14.37
N ASP A 86 6.83 -22.34 14.63
CA ASP A 86 7.72 -23.10 15.48
C ASP A 86 7.57 -22.78 16.99
N GLY A 87 6.79 -21.74 17.32
CA GLY A 87 6.51 -21.30 18.70
C GLY A 87 7.66 -20.54 19.38
N TYR A 88 8.78 -20.29 18.70
CA TYR A 88 9.92 -19.59 19.32
C TYR A 88 9.71 -18.09 19.44
N ILE A 89 8.94 -17.48 18.53
CA ILE A 89 8.65 -16.05 18.54
C ILE A 89 7.22 -15.85 18.95
N THR A 90 6.97 -14.99 19.93
CA THR A 90 5.63 -14.56 20.33
C THR A 90 5.60 -13.04 20.43
N LYS A 91 4.69 -12.42 19.72
CA LYS A 91 4.41 -10.98 19.77
C LYS A 91 3.11 -10.73 20.52
N THR A 92 3.12 -9.75 21.41
CA THR A 92 1.93 -9.32 22.16
C THR A 92 1.41 -8.01 21.58
N ALA A 93 0.12 -7.96 21.30
CA ALA A 93 -0.52 -6.75 20.77
C ALA A 93 -0.51 -5.62 21.81
N GLN A 94 -0.39 -4.38 21.36
CA GLN A 94 -0.64 -3.20 22.20
C GLN A 94 -2.14 -3.10 22.54
N GLY A 95 -2.99 -3.43 21.57
CA GLY A 95 -4.43 -3.53 21.71
C GLY A 95 -4.93 -4.95 21.51
N GLN A 96 -5.18 -5.32 20.27
CA GLN A 96 -5.54 -6.66 19.82
C GLN A 96 -5.06 -6.86 18.39
N TYR A 97 -4.55 -8.03 18.08
CA TYR A 97 -4.27 -8.38 16.70
C TYR A 97 -5.52 -8.78 15.93
N CYS A 98 -5.60 -8.27 14.70
CA CYS A 98 -6.48 -8.76 13.64
C CYS A 98 -5.62 -9.42 12.56
N LEU A 99 -5.86 -10.69 12.30
CA LEU A 99 -5.20 -11.49 11.28
C LEU A 99 -6.08 -11.49 10.03
N VAL A 100 -5.56 -10.97 8.93
CA VAL A 100 -6.25 -10.92 7.64
C VAL A 100 -5.58 -11.88 6.68
N ASN A 101 -6.26 -12.96 6.33
CA ASN A 101 -5.75 -13.90 5.34
C ASN A 101 -6.08 -13.41 3.93
N ILE A 102 -5.04 -13.30 3.11
CA ILE A 102 -5.12 -12.76 1.75
C ILE A 102 -4.51 -13.77 0.78
N THR A 103 -5.18 -13.97 -0.33
CA THR A 103 -4.60 -14.59 -1.53
C THR A 103 -4.29 -13.50 -2.53
N ALA A 104 -3.08 -13.49 -3.09
CA ALA A 104 -2.65 -12.56 -4.13
C ALA A 104 -2.18 -13.34 -5.36
N ASN A 105 -2.82 -13.07 -6.50
CA ASN A 105 -2.44 -13.60 -7.81
C ASN A 105 -1.77 -12.49 -8.62
N ASN A 106 -0.56 -12.72 -9.11
CA ASN A 106 0.09 -11.80 -10.04
C ASN A 106 -0.56 -11.92 -11.42
N ILE A 107 -1.40 -10.94 -11.76
CA ILE A 107 -2.09 -10.83 -13.06
C ILE A 107 -1.32 -9.96 -14.07
N GLY A 108 -0.13 -9.48 -13.69
CA GLY A 108 0.78 -8.73 -14.56
C GLY A 108 1.62 -9.64 -15.45
N ASP A 109 2.52 -9.03 -16.20
CA ASP A 109 3.42 -9.68 -17.17
C ASP A 109 4.86 -9.84 -16.65
N GLN A 110 5.15 -9.36 -15.44
CA GLN A 110 6.46 -9.42 -14.80
C GLN A 110 6.35 -9.93 -13.37
N SER A 111 7.46 -10.48 -12.85
CA SER A 111 7.55 -10.86 -11.45
C SER A 111 7.37 -9.64 -10.54
N GLN A 112 6.55 -9.77 -9.50
CA GLN A 112 6.22 -8.73 -8.54
C GLN A 112 6.43 -9.24 -7.11
N THR A 113 6.68 -8.32 -6.17
CA THR A 113 6.71 -8.60 -4.74
C THR A 113 5.57 -7.84 -4.08
N LEU A 114 4.81 -8.50 -3.23
CA LEU A 114 3.76 -7.86 -2.45
C LEU A 114 4.34 -7.31 -1.15
N ASP A 115 4.08 -6.04 -0.88
CA ASP A 115 4.50 -5.36 0.35
C ASP A 115 3.34 -5.34 1.36
N SER A 116 3.55 -5.97 2.53
CA SER A 116 2.56 -5.96 3.61
C SER A 116 2.34 -4.57 4.19
N THR A 117 3.36 -3.68 4.17
CA THR A 117 3.29 -2.32 4.75
C THR A 117 2.26 -1.42 4.08
N SER A 118 1.91 -1.73 2.84
CA SER A 118 0.96 -0.97 2.04
C SER A 118 -0.49 -1.43 2.20
N GLN A 119 -0.76 -2.35 3.12
CA GLN A 119 -2.10 -2.88 3.38
C GLN A 119 -2.74 -2.18 4.57
N TYR A 120 -4.04 -1.90 4.51
CA TYR A 120 -4.73 -1.12 5.53
C TYR A 120 -6.08 -1.70 5.91
N LEU A 121 -6.50 -1.45 7.17
CA LEU A 121 -7.86 -1.70 7.63
C LEU A 121 -8.56 -0.38 7.98
N TYR A 122 -9.87 -0.38 7.89
CA TYR A 122 -10.72 0.73 8.32
C TYR A 122 -11.85 0.23 9.22
N ASP A 123 -12.15 0.99 10.26
CA ASP A 123 -13.32 0.75 11.10
C ASP A 123 -14.58 1.44 10.56
N SER A 124 -15.71 1.27 11.26
CA SER A 124 -16.97 1.92 10.89
C SER A 124 -16.96 3.45 10.99
N SER A 125 -15.97 4.03 11.70
CA SER A 125 -15.73 5.47 11.80
C SER A 125 -14.74 5.97 10.72
N ASN A 126 -14.36 5.10 9.79
CA ASN A 126 -13.37 5.37 8.72
C ASN A 126 -11.96 5.74 9.24
N LYS A 127 -11.61 5.27 10.44
CA LYS A 127 -10.23 5.36 10.93
C LYS A 127 -9.38 4.31 10.25
N LYS A 128 -8.20 4.72 9.79
CA LYS A 128 -7.23 3.90 9.05
C LYS A 128 -6.23 3.28 10.02
N TYR A 129 -5.97 1.99 9.86
CA TYR A 129 -4.98 1.22 10.61
C TYR A 129 -4.00 0.58 9.64
N SER A 130 -2.70 0.75 9.91
CA SER A 130 -1.62 0.13 9.14
C SER A 130 -1.36 -1.29 9.63
N SER A 131 -0.78 -2.11 8.76
CA SER A 131 -0.26 -3.43 9.14
C SER A 131 0.86 -3.32 10.19
N ASP A 132 1.00 -4.36 10.99
CA ASP A 132 2.17 -4.63 11.83
C ASP A 132 3.08 -5.59 11.06
N ASP A 133 4.10 -5.03 10.41
CA ASP A 133 5.00 -5.80 9.57
C ASP A 133 5.84 -6.78 10.36
N GLU A 134 6.32 -6.37 11.52
CA GLU A 134 7.13 -7.22 12.36
C GLU A 134 6.34 -8.46 12.78
N ALA A 135 5.10 -8.27 13.24
CA ALA A 135 4.22 -9.38 13.57
C ALA A 135 3.86 -10.21 12.32
N THR A 136 3.66 -9.59 11.16
CA THR A 136 3.38 -10.28 9.90
C THR A 136 4.53 -11.19 9.48
N ILE A 137 5.77 -10.72 9.57
CA ILE A 137 6.98 -11.50 9.26
C ILE A 137 7.14 -12.64 10.25
N ASP A 138 6.99 -12.36 11.53
CA ASP A 138 7.28 -13.30 12.61
C ASP A 138 6.33 -14.50 12.63
N ILE A 139 5.07 -14.35 12.25
CA ILE A 139 4.11 -15.47 12.22
C ILE A 139 4.29 -16.40 11.02
N SER A 140 5.02 -15.96 9.99
CA SER A 140 5.21 -16.74 8.76
C SER A 140 6.69 -16.78 8.33
N PRO A 141 7.63 -17.17 9.20
CA PRO A 141 9.06 -17.12 8.89
C PRO A 141 9.48 -18.04 7.74
N THR A 142 8.72 -19.12 7.49
CA THR A 142 9.00 -20.08 6.42
C THR A 142 8.26 -19.76 5.14
N ASP A 143 7.12 -19.05 5.24
CA ASP A 143 6.26 -18.71 4.12
C ASP A 143 6.32 -17.19 3.84
N ASN A 144 7.52 -16.63 3.74
CA ASN A 144 7.75 -15.21 3.36
C ASN A 144 7.11 -14.87 2.00
N THR A 145 5.85 -15.27 1.87
CA THR A 145 5.10 -15.28 0.63
C THR A 145 4.94 -13.87 0.06
N PHE A 146 4.84 -12.87 0.96
CA PHE A 146 4.69 -11.48 0.55
C PHE A 146 6.01 -10.81 0.16
N PHE A 147 7.16 -11.33 0.64
CA PHE A 147 8.48 -10.76 0.35
C PHE A 147 9.21 -11.50 -0.78
N ASN A 148 8.66 -12.62 -1.25
CA ASN A 148 9.22 -13.36 -2.36
C ASN A 148 8.67 -12.86 -3.70
N ALA A 149 9.46 -13.04 -4.74
CA ALA A 149 9.05 -12.73 -6.10
C ALA A 149 7.93 -13.67 -6.57
N ILE A 150 6.78 -13.10 -6.91
CA ILE A 150 5.61 -13.81 -7.44
C ILE A 150 5.63 -13.66 -8.96
N ASN A 151 5.87 -14.75 -9.68
CA ASN A 151 5.91 -14.72 -11.14
C ASN A 151 4.51 -14.54 -11.74
N PRO A 152 4.41 -14.04 -12.98
CA PRO A 152 3.14 -13.91 -13.69
C PRO A 152 2.31 -15.20 -13.65
N GLY A 153 1.03 -15.07 -13.33
CA GLY A 153 0.07 -16.17 -13.20
C GLY A 153 0.18 -16.97 -11.89
N ASN A 154 1.21 -16.74 -11.06
CA ASN A 154 1.32 -17.43 -9.78
C ASN A 154 0.45 -16.76 -8.71
N THR A 155 -0.04 -17.59 -7.81
CA THR A 155 -0.86 -17.20 -6.67
C THR A 155 -0.13 -17.58 -5.39
N VAL A 156 -0.15 -16.66 -4.42
CA VAL A 156 0.38 -16.86 -3.08
C VAL A 156 -0.70 -16.53 -2.05
N SER A 157 -0.62 -17.17 -0.88
CA SER A 157 -1.51 -16.87 0.25
C SER A 157 -0.68 -16.57 1.48
N GLY A 158 -1.14 -15.63 2.29
CA GLY A 158 -0.46 -15.25 3.52
C GLY A 158 -1.39 -14.51 4.47
N THR A 159 -0.88 -14.21 5.65
CA THR A 159 -1.61 -13.46 6.67
C THR A 159 -0.92 -12.12 6.88
N VAL A 160 -1.67 -11.03 6.79
CA VAL A 160 -1.25 -9.69 7.22
C VAL A 160 -1.82 -9.44 8.61
N VAL A 161 -0.96 -9.01 9.52
CA VAL A 161 -1.32 -8.72 10.92
C VAL A 161 -1.51 -7.23 11.11
N PHE A 162 -2.53 -6.86 11.88
CA PHE A 162 -2.82 -5.47 12.25
C PHE A 162 -3.03 -5.38 13.76
N ASP A 163 -2.37 -4.41 14.42
CA ASP A 163 -2.63 -4.12 15.84
C ASP A 163 -3.67 -3.00 15.96
N LEU A 164 -4.87 -3.35 16.41
CA LEU A 164 -5.99 -2.44 16.57
C LEU A 164 -6.28 -2.18 18.06
N PRO A 165 -6.85 -1.04 18.43
CA PRO A 165 -7.36 -0.85 19.79
C PRO A 165 -8.35 -1.96 20.20
N LYS A 166 -8.34 -2.36 21.46
CA LYS A 166 -9.25 -3.39 21.98
C LYS A 166 -10.71 -3.06 21.68
N GLY A 167 -11.43 -4.05 21.17
CA GLY A 167 -12.86 -3.93 20.85
C GLY A 167 -13.15 -3.26 19.50
N VAL A 168 -12.15 -2.77 18.76
CA VAL A 168 -12.35 -2.25 17.40
C VAL A 168 -12.52 -3.42 16.44
N THR A 169 -13.57 -3.36 15.62
CA THR A 169 -13.83 -4.32 14.54
C THR A 169 -13.67 -3.61 13.21
N PRO A 170 -12.75 -4.05 12.34
CA PRO A 170 -12.59 -3.48 11.01
C PRO A 170 -13.78 -3.87 10.12
N THR A 171 -14.16 -2.96 9.24
CA THR A 171 -15.27 -3.14 8.29
C THR A 171 -14.80 -3.20 6.84
N VAL A 172 -13.61 -2.68 6.55
CA VAL A 172 -13.02 -2.61 5.22
C VAL A 172 -11.54 -2.95 5.29
N ALA A 173 -11.06 -3.75 4.34
CA ALA A 173 -9.64 -3.86 3.99
C ALA A 173 -9.37 -3.07 2.71
N GLU A 174 -8.28 -2.33 2.66
CA GLU A 174 -7.77 -1.66 1.46
C GLU A 174 -6.43 -2.29 1.12
N LEU A 175 -6.40 -2.92 -0.07
CA LEU A 175 -5.27 -3.71 -0.53
C LEU A 175 -4.61 -3.01 -1.72
N HIS A 176 -3.29 -2.93 -1.68
CA HIS A 176 -2.47 -2.24 -2.65
C HIS A 176 -1.45 -3.18 -3.29
N ASP A 177 -1.24 -3.04 -4.60
CA ASP A 177 -0.13 -3.71 -5.29
C ASP A 177 1.22 -3.08 -4.96
N SER A 178 1.20 -1.80 -4.62
CA SER A 178 2.37 -1.01 -4.28
C SER A 178 1.96 0.22 -3.47
N ALA A 179 2.91 0.86 -2.79
CA ALA A 179 2.68 2.07 -2.00
C ALA A 179 2.11 3.26 -2.81
N LEU A 180 2.21 3.21 -4.13
CA LEU A 180 1.75 4.28 -5.03
C LEU A 180 0.48 3.91 -5.81
N SER A 181 -0.05 2.71 -5.64
CA SER A 181 -1.30 2.32 -6.29
C SER A 181 -2.51 2.99 -5.66
N GLY A 182 -3.63 2.94 -6.35
CA GLY A 182 -4.90 3.46 -5.84
C GLY A 182 -5.52 2.61 -4.73
N GLY A 183 -5.12 1.35 -4.66
CA GLY A 183 -5.69 0.35 -3.77
C GLY A 183 -7.10 -0.09 -4.17
N VAL A 184 -7.49 -1.26 -3.70
CA VAL A 184 -8.85 -1.78 -3.84
C VAL A 184 -9.45 -2.06 -2.47
N LYS A 185 -10.73 -1.69 -2.30
CA LYS A 185 -11.45 -1.87 -1.03
C LYS A 185 -12.31 -3.12 -1.06
N VAL A 186 -12.20 -3.91 0.01
CA VAL A 186 -12.96 -5.13 0.25
C VAL A 186 -13.77 -4.95 1.52
N SER A 187 -15.08 -5.15 1.45
CA SER A 187 -15.95 -5.20 2.63
C SER A 187 -15.68 -6.47 3.42
N LEU A 188 -15.51 -6.32 4.72
CA LEU A 188 -15.28 -7.41 5.66
C LEU A 188 -16.58 -7.89 6.36
N GLN A 189 -17.72 -7.40 5.85
CA GLN A 189 -19.07 -7.68 6.37
C GLN A 189 -19.92 -8.35 5.31
#